data_f219b875dd7419361c559377d6b73727
#
_entry.id   f219b875dd7419361c559377d6b73727
#
_cell.length_a   1.000
_cell.length_b   1.000
_cell.length_c   1.000
_cell.angle_alpha   90.00
_cell.angle_beta   90.00
_cell.angle_gamma   90.00
#
_symmetry.space_group_name_H-M   'P 1'
#
loop_
_entity.id
_entity.type
_entity.pdbx_description
1 polymer ?
#
loop_
_entity_poly.entity_id
_entity_poly.type
_entity_poly.pdbx_seq_one_letter_code
_entity_poly.pdbx_strand_id
1 'polypeptide(L)'
;MKIDTEKYKKKHPALTRIARTLNYYFLLFVRKEDPPPQIAHGFAIGIFVGFLPIIPFQALFAVILCTIFKSNRLAGILGSTTITNPILAVPVFYAQHFLGRIFILHDFSYENFKNLFSHLSLSSINTAGKDILILFEMVTIGGIITGIIFYPIAYYLALNAVTRRRERIAALKKARKNLRKKAD
;
A
#
# COMPACT_ATOMS: atom_id res chain seq x y z
N MET A 1 -27.29 -13.61 -12.30
CA MET A 1 -27.14 -14.05 -10.91
C MET A 1 -27.01 -12.80 -10.05
N LYS A 2 -28.11 -12.32 -9.46
CA LYS A 2 -28.11 -11.21 -8.51
C LYS A 2 -27.57 -11.77 -7.21
N ILE A 3 -26.37 -11.37 -6.85
CA ILE A 3 -25.82 -11.65 -5.51
C ILE A 3 -26.69 -10.88 -4.53
N ASP A 4 -27.32 -11.59 -3.63
CA ASP A 4 -28.22 -11.06 -2.60
C ASP A 4 -27.42 -10.19 -1.63
N THR A 5 -27.27 -8.91 -2.01
CA THR A 5 -26.49 -7.90 -1.27
C THR A 5 -27.15 -7.49 0.04
N GLU A 6 -28.44 -7.81 0.23
CA GLU A 6 -29.18 -7.49 1.45
C GLU A 6 -28.79 -8.40 2.62
N LYS A 7 -28.53 -9.67 2.37
CA LYS A 7 -28.13 -10.64 3.40
C LYS A 7 -26.72 -10.38 3.93
N TYR A 8 -25.84 -9.79 3.09
CA TYR A 8 -24.46 -9.38 3.49
C TYR A 8 -24.45 -8.05 4.27
N LYS A 9 -25.41 -7.15 3.98
CA LYS A 9 -25.51 -5.85 4.66
C LYS A 9 -25.80 -5.96 6.16
N LYS A 10 -26.53 -6.99 6.59
CA LYS A 10 -26.93 -7.15 8.02
C LYS A 10 -25.82 -7.65 8.92
N LYS A 11 -24.79 -8.34 8.43
CA LYS A 11 -23.81 -9.05 9.25
C LYS A 11 -22.55 -8.24 9.62
N HIS A 12 -22.10 -7.30 8.75
CA HIS A 12 -20.85 -6.52 8.99
C HIS A 12 -20.90 -5.14 8.31
N PRO A 13 -21.53 -4.12 8.92
CA PRO A 13 -21.70 -2.80 8.28
C PRO A 13 -20.38 -2.06 8.05
N ALA A 14 -19.36 -2.26 8.88
CA ALA A 14 -18.06 -1.63 8.75
C ALA A 14 -17.23 -2.28 7.61
N LEU A 15 -17.17 -3.61 7.55
CA LEU A 15 -16.48 -4.36 6.49
C LEU A 15 -17.07 -4.10 5.10
N THR A 16 -18.39 -3.93 4.99
CA THR A 16 -19.05 -3.59 3.71
C THR A 16 -18.79 -2.15 3.27
N ARG A 17 -18.58 -1.22 4.20
CA ARG A 17 -18.14 0.16 3.87
C ARG A 17 -16.71 0.15 3.35
N ILE A 18 -15.79 -0.50 4.04
CA ILE A 18 -14.38 -0.61 3.62
C ILE A 18 -14.29 -1.31 2.27
N ALA A 19 -14.98 -2.43 2.08
CA ALA A 19 -15.00 -3.14 0.79
C ALA A 19 -15.61 -2.30 -0.35
N ARG A 20 -16.61 -1.47 -0.08
CA ARG A 20 -17.19 -0.54 -1.07
C ARG A 20 -16.21 0.59 -1.41
N THR A 21 -15.57 1.16 -0.42
CA THR A 21 -14.58 2.22 -0.60
C THR A 21 -13.38 1.70 -1.38
N LEU A 22 -12.85 0.53 -1.02
CA LEU A 22 -11.79 -0.15 -1.77
C LEU A 22 -12.22 -0.48 -3.21
N ASN A 23 -13.44 -1.00 -3.42
CA ASN A 23 -13.98 -1.23 -4.76
C ASN A 23 -14.18 0.06 -5.54
N TYR A 24 -14.59 1.16 -4.91
CA TYR A 24 -14.73 2.46 -5.56
C TYR A 24 -13.37 2.99 -6.03
N TYR A 25 -12.38 3.03 -5.15
CA TYR A 25 -11.01 3.44 -5.51
C TYR A 25 -10.40 2.50 -6.54
N PHE A 26 -10.62 1.20 -6.42
CA PHE A 26 -10.18 0.24 -7.42
C PHE A 26 -10.88 0.42 -8.78
N LEU A 27 -12.16 0.80 -8.79
CA LEU A 27 -12.90 1.12 -10.01
C LEU A 27 -12.40 2.41 -10.65
N LEU A 28 -12.10 3.44 -9.86
CA LEU A 28 -11.50 4.69 -10.33
C LEU A 28 -10.14 4.43 -10.98
N PHE A 29 -9.37 3.56 -10.36
CA PHE A 29 -8.06 3.11 -10.78
C PHE A 29 -8.08 2.36 -12.13
N VAL A 30 -9.02 1.44 -12.31
CA VAL A 30 -9.15 0.63 -13.55
C VAL A 30 -9.78 1.42 -14.70
N ARG A 31 -10.57 2.47 -14.41
CA ARG A 31 -11.21 3.32 -15.41
C ARG A 31 -10.28 4.35 -16.06
N LYS A 32 -9.13 4.64 -15.48
CA LYS A 32 -8.15 5.52 -16.13
C LYS A 32 -7.64 4.91 -17.43
N GLU A 33 -7.43 5.75 -18.41
CA GLU A 33 -6.96 5.37 -19.75
C GLU A 33 -5.50 4.90 -19.79
N ASP A 34 -4.77 5.07 -18.68
CA ASP A 34 -3.36 4.69 -18.58
C ASP A 34 -3.16 3.18 -18.82
N PRO A 35 -2.13 2.76 -19.54
CA PRO A 35 -1.85 1.35 -19.80
C PRO A 35 -1.72 0.53 -18.49
N PRO A 36 -2.18 -0.73 -18.46
CA PRO A 36 -2.07 -1.59 -17.28
C PRO A 36 -0.67 -1.64 -16.66
N PRO A 37 0.44 -1.67 -17.42
CA PRO A 37 1.78 -1.64 -16.86
C PRO A 37 2.10 -0.35 -16.09
N GLN A 38 1.67 0.83 -16.58
CA GLN A 38 1.89 2.10 -15.88
C GLN A 38 1.14 2.17 -14.56
N ILE A 39 -0.05 1.57 -14.52
CA ILE A 39 -0.86 1.46 -13.31
C ILE A 39 -0.16 0.53 -12.32
N ALA A 40 0.27 -0.65 -12.76
CA ALA A 40 0.96 -1.62 -11.93
C ALA A 40 2.28 -1.07 -11.38
N HIS A 41 3.04 -0.36 -12.22
CA HIS A 41 4.29 0.29 -11.84
C HIS A 41 4.05 1.37 -10.76
N GLY A 42 3.04 2.23 -10.96
CA GLY A 42 2.67 3.23 -9.96
C GLY A 42 2.29 2.61 -8.62
N PHE A 43 1.49 1.54 -8.63
CA PHE A 43 1.11 0.82 -7.42
C PHE A 43 2.33 0.20 -6.71
N ALA A 44 3.24 -0.41 -7.46
CA ALA A 44 4.48 -0.99 -6.91
C ALA A 44 5.40 0.08 -6.31
N ILE A 45 5.55 1.25 -6.95
CA ILE A 45 6.25 2.41 -6.39
C ILE A 45 5.58 2.85 -5.07
N GLY A 46 4.25 2.90 -5.05
CA GLY A 46 3.51 3.23 -3.84
C GLY A 46 3.77 2.25 -2.70
N ILE A 47 3.73 0.96 -2.96
CA ILE A 47 4.06 -0.09 -1.99
C ILE A 47 5.49 0.10 -1.46
N PHE A 48 6.47 0.33 -2.34
CA PHE A 48 7.85 0.60 -1.96
C PHE A 48 7.95 1.80 -1.00
N VAL A 49 7.34 2.93 -1.36
CA VAL A 49 7.32 4.15 -0.52
C VAL A 49 6.58 3.92 0.80
N GLY A 50 5.51 3.09 0.78
CA GLY A 50 4.75 2.73 1.96
C GLY A 50 5.55 1.96 3.01
N PHE A 51 6.62 1.28 2.59
CA PHE A 51 7.57 0.63 3.51
C PHE A 51 8.56 1.60 4.15
N LEU A 52 8.72 2.82 3.63
CA LEU A 52 9.61 3.80 4.23
C LEU A 52 8.93 4.52 5.41
N PRO A 53 9.65 4.81 6.52
CA PRO A 53 9.09 5.46 7.70
C PRO A 53 8.95 6.98 7.50
N ILE A 54 8.30 7.40 6.40
CA ILE A 54 8.15 8.81 5.99
C ILE A 54 6.71 9.31 6.21
N ILE A 55 6.08 8.85 7.27
CA ILE A 55 4.73 9.31 7.62
C ILE A 55 4.79 10.76 8.14
N PRO A 56 3.95 11.69 7.66
CA PRO A 56 2.81 11.56 6.72
C PRO A 56 3.13 11.82 5.25
N PHE A 57 4.38 12.09 4.88
CA PHE A 57 4.78 12.55 3.53
C PHE A 57 4.83 11.46 2.46
N GLN A 58 4.61 10.21 2.81
CA GLN A 58 4.71 9.06 1.90
C GLN A 58 3.86 9.18 0.63
N ALA A 59 2.63 9.73 0.73
CA ALA A 59 1.78 9.94 -0.44
C ALA A 59 2.39 10.96 -1.42
N LEU A 60 3.01 12.02 -0.89
CA LEU A 60 3.71 13.02 -1.67
C LEU A 60 4.93 12.42 -2.39
N PHE A 61 5.76 11.65 -1.66
CA PHE A 61 6.90 10.96 -2.25
C PHE A 61 6.48 9.95 -3.33
N ALA A 62 5.40 9.21 -3.10
CA ALA A 62 4.86 8.30 -4.11
C ALA A 62 4.44 9.06 -5.38
N VAL A 63 3.79 10.22 -5.27
CA VAL A 63 3.43 11.08 -6.41
C VAL A 63 4.65 11.58 -7.15
N ILE A 64 5.67 12.04 -6.43
CA ILE A 64 6.93 12.54 -7.03
C ILE A 64 7.61 11.42 -7.82
N LEU A 65 7.82 10.25 -7.21
CA LEU A 65 8.45 9.11 -7.88
C LEU A 65 7.62 8.63 -9.06
N CYS A 66 6.29 8.52 -8.93
CA CYS A 66 5.42 8.16 -10.04
C CYS A 66 5.50 9.17 -11.19
N THR A 67 5.74 10.45 -10.90
CA THR A 67 5.92 11.48 -11.93
C THR A 67 7.25 11.31 -12.65
N ILE A 68 8.33 11.08 -11.91
CA ILE A 68 9.68 10.84 -12.47
C ILE A 68 9.67 9.59 -13.37
N PHE A 69 9.08 8.50 -12.89
CA PHE A 69 9.00 7.23 -13.63
C PHE A 69 7.84 7.14 -14.62
N LYS A 70 7.12 8.23 -14.88
CA LYS A 70 5.98 8.32 -15.82
C LYS A 70 4.93 7.23 -15.57
N SER A 71 4.66 6.93 -14.32
CA SER A 71 3.69 5.93 -13.88
C SER A 71 2.44 6.58 -13.28
N ASN A 72 1.40 5.79 -13.03
CA ASN A 72 0.12 6.31 -12.55
C ASN A 72 0.23 6.81 -11.09
N ARG A 73 0.05 8.13 -10.87
CA ARG A 73 0.17 8.80 -9.57
C ARG A 73 -0.88 8.34 -8.56
N LEU A 74 -2.14 8.15 -9.02
CA LEU A 74 -3.21 7.64 -8.14
C LEU A 74 -2.92 6.23 -7.65
N ALA A 75 -2.32 5.41 -8.53
CA ALA A 75 -1.84 4.10 -8.17
C ALA A 75 -0.77 4.16 -7.07
N GLY A 76 0.15 5.10 -7.19
CA GLY A 76 1.19 5.33 -6.19
C GLY A 76 0.62 5.71 -4.83
N ILE A 77 -0.33 6.65 -4.78
CA ILE A 77 -1.01 7.02 -3.54
C ILE A 77 -1.71 5.82 -2.90
N LEU A 78 -2.47 5.04 -3.70
CA LEU A 78 -3.17 3.86 -3.20
C LEU A 78 -2.20 2.78 -2.69
N GLY A 79 -1.10 2.57 -3.39
CA GLY A 79 -0.06 1.64 -2.96
C GLY A 79 0.55 2.05 -1.61
N SER A 80 0.96 3.32 -1.46
CA SER A 80 1.58 3.80 -0.23
C SER A 80 0.64 3.73 0.98
N THR A 81 -0.64 4.06 0.79
CA THR A 81 -1.64 4.00 1.86
C THR A 81 -2.06 2.58 2.26
N THR A 82 -1.81 1.58 1.40
CA THR A 82 -2.14 0.18 1.71
C THR A 82 -1.29 -0.36 2.86
N ILE A 83 0.00 -0.03 2.89
CA ILE A 83 0.94 -0.49 3.92
C ILE A 83 0.76 0.27 5.23
N THR A 84 0.41 1.54 5.17
CA THR A 84 0.30 2.43 6.34
C THR A 84 -1.01 2.26 7.13
N ASN A 85 -1.79 1.24 6.82
CA ASN A 85 -2.92 0.91 7.67
C ASN A 85 -2.40 0.57 9.09
N PRO A 86 -2.95 1.19 10.16
CA PRO A 86 -2.48 0.98 11.53
C PRO A 86 -2.38 -0.49 11.96
N ILE A 87 -3.25 -1.34 11.42
CA ILE A 87 -3.24 -2.78 11.73
C ILE A 87 -2.01 -3.48 11.14
N LEU A 88 -1.55 -3.05 9.94
CA LEU A 88 -0.39 -3.62 9.27
C LEU A 88 0.91 -2.90 9.63
N ALA A 89 0.85 -1.63 10.00
CA ALA A 89 2.03 -0.81 10.28
C ALA A 89 2.88 -1.39 11.40
N VAL A 90 2.26 -1.78 12.52
CA VAL A 90 2.99 -2.32 13.68
C VAL A 90 3.80 -3.58 13.35
N PRO A 91 3.21 -4.67 12.80
CA PRO A 91 3.98 -5.86 12.44
C PRO A 91 4.99 -5.60 11.32
N VAL A 92 4.69 -4.70 10.38
CA VAL A 92 5.61 -4.34 9.30
C VAL A 92 6.83 -3.61 9.85
N PHE A 93 6.67 -2.59 10.67
CA PHE A 93 7.79 -1.87 11.28
C PHE A 93 8.62 -2.76 12.20
N TYR A 94 8.00 -3.70 12.91
CA TYR A 94 8.73 -4.68 13.69
C TYR A 94 9.60 -5.60 12.81
N ALA A 95 9.05 -6.10 11.71
CA ALA A 95 9.81 -6.91 10.75
C ALA A 95 10.96 -6.12 10.10
N GLN A 96 10.72 -4.86 9.76
CA GLN A 96 11.74 -3.95 9.21
C GLN A 96 12.85 -3.67 10.21
N HIS A 97 12.50 -3.42 11.47
CA HIS A 97 13.50 -3.27 12.54
C HIS A 97 14.37 -4.53 12.65
N PHE A 98 13.77 -5.71 12.62
CA PHE A 98 14.52 -6.98 12.68
C PHE A 98 15.45 -7.14 11.47
N LEU A 99 14.98 -6.84 10.26
CA LEU A 99 15.80 -6.88 9.04
C LEU A 99 16.92 -5.82 9.06
N GLY A 100 16.60 -4.60 9.49
CA GLY A 100 17.58 -3.52 9.59
C GLY A 100 18.71 -3.82 10.59
N ARG A 101 18.38 -4.48 11.69
CA ARG A 101 19.34 -4.91 12.70
C ARG A 101 20.44 -5.84 12.16
N ILE A 102 20.14 -6.63 11.14
CA ILE A 102 21.14 -7.52 10.52
C ILE A 102 22.26 -6.72 9.84
N PHE A 103 21.93 -5.51 9.35
CA PHE A 103 22.87 -4.65 8.60
C PHE A 103 23.54 -3.59 9.46
N ILE A 104 22.92 -3.23 10.58
CA ILE A 104 23.46 -2.24 11.52
C ILE A 104 24.02 -2.98 12.73
N LEU A 105 25.33 -2.94 12.89
CA LEU A 105 26.08 -3.55 14.01
C LEU A 105 25.88 -2.82 15.37
N HIS A 106 24.73 -2.20 15.58
CA HIS A 106 24.37 -1.60 16.86
C HIS A 106 23.44 -2.52 17.63
N ASP A 107 23.80 -2.80 18.88
CA ASP A 107 22.96 -3.55 19.82
C ASP A 107 21.77 -2.69 20.31
N PHE A 108 20.79 -2.47 19.42
CA PHE A 108 19.52 -1.90 19.84
C PHE A 108 18.61 -3.03 20.33
N SER A 109 18.62 -3.21 21.66
CA SER A 109 17.83 -4.26 22.32
C SER A 109 16.33 -3.99 22.21
N TYR A 110 15.52 -5.06 22.20
CA TYR A 110 14.07 -4.97 22.34
C TYR A 110 13.64 -4.17 23.58
N GLU A 111 14.44 -4.20 24.66
CA GLU A 111 14.21 -3.38 25.86
C GLU A 111 14.32 -1.88 25.56
N ASN A 112 15.25 -1.46 24.72
CA ASN A 112 15.39 -0.06 24.31
C ASN A 112 14.18 0.39 23.48
N PHE A 113 13.66 -0.49 22.62
CA PHE A 113 12.43 -0.24 21.87
C PHE A 113 11.21 -0.09 22.82
N LYS A 114 11.07 -0.99 23.78
CA LYS A 114 9.99 -0.95 24.78
C LYS A 114 10.09 0.28 25.68
N ASN A 115 11.29 0.63 26.12
CA ASN A 115 11.55 1.80 26.95
C ASN A 115 11.26 3.11 26.22
N LEU A 116 11.54 3.18 24.91
CA LEU A 116 11.22 4.35 24.10
C LEU A 116 9.71 4.65 24.07
N PHE A 117 8.88 3.61 24.01
CA PHE A 117 7.41 3.75 24.02
C PHE A 117 6.82 3.89 25.43
N SER A 118 7.49 3.38 26.48
CA SER A 118 6.99 3.45 27.85
C SER A 118 7.41 4.73 28.58
N HIS A 119 8.49 5.39 28.16
CA HIS A 119 9.07 6.57 28.79
C HIS A 119 9.06 7.80 27.88
N LEU A 120 7.94 8.14 27.28
CA LEU A 120 7.73 9.45 26.63
C LEU A 120 7.59 10.55 27.70
N SER A 121 8.63 10.70 28.52
CA SER A 121 8.74 11.79 29.48
C SER A 121 9.64 12.88 28.94
N LEU A 122 9.26 14.13 29.08
CA LEU A 122 9.96 15.32 28.58
C LEU A 122 11.41 15.47 29.09
N SER A 123 11.75 14.80 30.17
CA SER A 123 13.11 14.82 30.77
C SER A 123 14.13 13.94 30.04
N SER A 124 13.71 13.05 29.15
CA SER A 124 14.57 12.09 28.44
C SER A 124 14.89 12.48 26.98
N ILE A 125 14.59 13.70 26.57
CA ILE A 125 14.66 14.14 25.16
C ILE A 125 16.06 13.97 24.55
N ASN A 126 17.13 14.21 25.30
CA ASN A 126 18.50 14.12 24.77
C ASN A 126 18.98 12.67 24.58
N THR A 127 18.58 11.75 25.45
CA THR A 127 18.93 10.32 25.31
C THR A 127 17.98 9.64 24.33
N ALA A 128 16.70 9.96 24.39
CA ALA A 128 15.69 9.48 23.46
C ALA A 128 15.95 9.90 22.01
N GLY A 129 16.59 11.06 21.77
CA GLY A 129 16.90 11.53 20.42
C GLY A 129 17.84 10.60 19.66
N LYS A 130 18.88 10.08 20.32
CA LYS A 130 19.83 9.12 19.71
C LYS A 130 19.16 7.78 19.42
N ASP A 131 18.37 7.28 20.36
CA ASP A 131 17.66 6.00 20.22
C ASP A 131 16.61 6.06 19.12
N ILE A 132 15.91 7.20 18.97
CA ILE A 132 14.97 7.44 17.86
C ILE A 132 15.69 7.46 16.51
N LEU A 133 16.85 8.10 16.42
CA LEU A 133 17.65 8.14 15.18
C LEU A 133 18.11 6.74 14.78
N ILE A 134 18.63 5.95 15.70
CA ILE A 134 19.07 4.57 15.46
C ILE A 134 17.87 3.70 15.01
N LEU A 135 16.73 3.83 15.69
CA LEU A 135 15.53 3.12 15.32
C LEU A 135 15.04 3.51 13.91
N PHE A 136 15.04 4.81 13.61
CA PHE A 136 14.66 5.34 12.30
C PHE A 136 15.58 4.82 11.19
N GLU A 137 16.90 4.77 11.45
CA GLU A 137 17.88 4.22 10.53
C GLU A 137 17.63 2.72 10.27
N MET A 138 17.44 1.92 11.31
CA MET A 138 17.14 0.49 11.20
C MET A 138 15.85 0.23 10.42
N VAL A 139 14.79 0.95 10.75
CA VAL A 139 13.50 0.81 10.05
C VAL A 139 13.60 1.28 8.60
N THR A 140 14.40 2.30 8.32
CA THR A 140 14.62 2.78 6.94
C THR A 140 15.35 1.75 6.10
N ILE A 141 16.45 1.19 6.59
CA ILE A 141 17.20 0.14 5.88
C ILE A 141 16.34 -1.10 5.69
N GLY A 142 15.68 -1.57 6.74
CA GLY A 142 14.73 -2.68 6.66
C GLY A 142 13.58 -2.38 5.69
N GLY A 143 13.10 -1.14 5.65
CA GLY A 143 12.07 -0.67 4.73
C GLY A 143 12.49 -0.69 3.28
N ILE A 144 13.73 -0.25 2.99
CA ILE A 144 14.31 -0.31 1.64
C ILE A 144 14.40 -1.76 1.16
N ILE A 145 14.95 -2.65 1.99
CA ILE A 145 15.09 -4.07 1.65
C ILE A 145 13.72 -4.72 1.41
N THR A 146 12.79 -4.52 2.34
CA THR A 146 11.43 -5.03 2.22
C THR A 146 10.74 -4.45 0.98
N GLY A 147 10.88 -3.16 0.74
CA GLY A 147 10.33 -2.47 -0.41
C GLY A 147 10.85 -3.03 -1.73
N ILE A 148 12.16 -3.30 -1.85
CA ILE A 148 12.76 -3.92 -3.05
C ILE A 148 12.20 -5.32 -3.29
N ILE A 149 12.04 -6.12 -2.23
CA ILE A 149 11.50 -7.49 -2.32
C ILE A 149 10.02 -7.47 -2.74
N PHE A 150 9.21 -6.58 -2.14
CA PHE A 150 7.77 -6.53 -2.39
C PHE A 150 7.40 -5.77 -3.66
N TYR A 151 8.30 -4.94 -4.21
CA TYR A 151 8.05 -4.20 -5.44
C TYR A 151 7.64 -5.09 -6.62
N PRO A 152 8.41 -6.13 -7.03
CA PRO A 152 8.02 -7.00 -8.13
C PRO A 152 6.73 -7.78 -7.84
N ILE A 153 6.53 -8.23 -6.60
CA ILE A 153 5.32 -8.92 -6.18
C ILE A 153 4.10 -8.02 -6.38
N ALA A 154 4.17 -6.79 -5.87
CA ALA A 154 3.10 -5.80 -6.00
C ALA A 154 2.84 -5.44 -7.47
N TYR A 155 3.89 -5.31 -8.28
CA TYR A 155 3.78 -5.04 -9.71
C TYR A 155 3.00 -6.12 -10.43
N TYR A 156 3.40 -7.39 -10.29
CA TYR A 156 2.74 -8.50 -10.99
C TYR A 156 1.31 -8.73 -10.49
N LEU A 157 1.05 -8.60 -9.20
CA LEU A 157 -0.30 -8.70 -8.65
C LEU A 157 -1.21 -7.60 -9.20
N ALA A 158 -0.75 -6.35 -9.20
CA ALA A 158 -1.50 -5.22 -9.74
C ALA A 158 -1.73 -5.35 -11.25
N LEU A 159 -0.70 -5.75 -12.01
CA LEU A 159 -0.79 -5.96 -13.46
C LEU A 159 -1.86 -7.00 -13.80
N ASN A 160 -1.81 -8.16 -13.16
CA ASN A 160 -2.78 -9.23 -13.37
C ASN A 160 -4.19 -8.80 -12.98
N ALA A 161 -4.34 -8.09 -11.86
CA ALA A 161 -5.64 -7.61 -11.39
C ALA A 161 -6.27 -6.61 -12.37
N VAL A 162 -5.48 -5.64 -12.85
CA VAL A 162 -5.95 -4.60 -13.79
C VAL A 162 -6.28 -5.21 -15.15
N THR A 163 -5.40 -6.06 -15.70
CA THR A 163 -5.58 -6.69 -17.01
C THR A 163 -6.82 -7.56 -17.04
N ARG A 164 -6.93 -8.52 -16.11
CA ARG A 164 -8.11 -9.41 -16.02
C ARG A 164 -9.42 -8.64 -15.89
N ARG A 165 -9.42 -7.54 -15.18
CA ARG A 165 -10.64 -6.74 -15.02
C ARG A 165 -10.99 -5.95 -16.26
N ARG A 166 -10.00 -5.40 -17.00
CA ARG A 166 -10.26 -4.75 -18.29
C ARG A 166 -10.81 -5.72 -19.32
N GLU A 167 -10.27 -6.92 -19.40
CA GLU A 167 -10.78 -7.98 -20.27
C GLU A 167 -12.25 -8.33 -19.95
N ARG A 168 -12.57 -8.49 -18.67
CA ARG A 168 -13.97 -8.72 -18.24
C ARG A 168 -14.90 -7.58 -18.63
N ILE A 169 -14.49 -6.33 -18.45
CA ILE A 169 -15.28 -5.16 -18.84
C ILE A 169 -15.47 -5.11 -20.36
N ALA A 170 -14.42 -5.39 -21.13
CA ALA A 170 -14.49 -5.44 -22.60
C ALA A 170 -15.45 -6.55 -23.09
N ALA A 171 -15.37 -7.74 -22.50
CA ALA A 171 -16.26 -8.86 -22.80
C ALA A 171 -17.73 -8.52 -22.51
N LEU A 172 -18.01 -7.90 -21.37
CA LEU A 172 -19.37 -7.47 -21.00
C LEU A 172 -19.91 -6.39 -21.96
N LYS A 173 -19.08 -5.43 -22.37
CA LYS A 173 -19.47 -4.41 -23.36
C LYS A 173 -19.79 -5.04 -24.71
N LYS A 174 -18.98 -6.01 -25.16
CA LYS A 174 -19.20 -6.74 -26.43
C LYS A 174 -20.49 -7.55 -26.38
N ALA A 175 -20.75 -8.28 -25.31
CA ALA A 175 -21.99 -9.04 -25.12
C ALA A 175 -23.23 -8.12 -25.13
N ARG A 176 -23.16 -6.97 -24.42
CA ARG A 176 -24.28 -5.99 -24.41
C ARG A 176 -24.55 -5.38 -25.79
N LYS A 177 -23.50 -5.11 -26.58
CA LYS A 177 -23.64 -4.61 -27.95
C LYS A 177 -24.31 -5.61 -28.87
N ASN A 178 -23.95 -6.90 -28.73
CA ASN A 178 -24.54 -7.97 -29.53
C ASN A 178 -26.03 -8.21 -29.18
N LEU A 179 -26.40 -8.09 -27.91
CA LEU A 179 -27.80 -8.19 -27.47
C LEU A 179 -28.65 -7.04 -28.02
N ARG A 180 -28.13 -5.81 -28.05
CA ARG A 180 -28.85 -4.67 -28.66
C ARG A 180 -29.05 -4.86 -30.13
N LYS A 181 -28.04 -5.32 -30.90
CA LYS A 181 -28.16 -5.59 -32.34
C LYS A 181 -29.13 -6.72 -32.69
N LYS A 182 -29.49 -7.56 -31.71
CA LYS A 182 -30.52 -8.64 -31.94
C LYS A 182 -31.93 -8.21 -31.54
N ALA A 183 -32.04 -7.08 -30.84
CA ALA A 183 -33.34 -6.54 -30.40
C ALA A 183 -33.89 -5.45 -31.35
N ASP A 184 -33.01 -4.88 -32.18
CA ASP A 184 -33.32 -4.01 -33.32
C ASP A 184 -33.45 -4.87 -34.60
#